data_6764bc6c102750fcb463d43657a9950a
#
_entry.id   6764bc6c102750fcb463d43657a9950a
#
_cell.length_a   1.000
_cell.length_b   1.000
_cell.length_c   1.000
_cell.angle_alpha   90.00
_cell.angle_beta   90.00
_cell.angle_gamma   90.00
#
_symmetry.space_group_name_H-M   'P 1'
#
loop_
_entity.id
_entity.type
_entity.pdbx_description
1 polymer ?
#
loop_
_entity_poly.entity_id
_entity_poly.type
_entity_poly.pdbx_seq_one_letter_code
_entity_poly.pdbx_strand_id
1 'polypeptide(L)'
;MRHTGWPAVCFSWCNDKKHGPHLARPDVINILAIAPAPPDAPTLVADLESNGLLVCCRTQCANLVREAVRHAPDLVIVWEPHPGEDLFEAVRLLEASMPVPVLVFTSDVRAETMETALAAGIDGWVVNGYAAGRLRPLIQFTVARHRQMRQMREELGDLKRRFEERKLVDRAKGILMTARQVSEDEAFRLLRSA
;
A
#
# COMPACT_ATOMS: atom_id res chain seq x y z
N MET A 1 33.85 18.73 -1.14
CA MET A 1 32.87 19.08 -2.18
C MET A 1 33.22 18.32 -3.47
N ARG A 2 32.65 17.15 -3.68
CA ARG A 2 32.63 16.49 -5.00
C ARG A 2 31.27 15.83 -5.12
N HIS A 3 30.41 16.40 -5.98
CA HIS A 3 29.18 15.79 -6.44
C HIS A 3 29.52 14.55 -7.25
N THR A 4 29.30 13.38 -6.71
CA THR A 4 29.35 12.13 -7.48
C THR A 4 28.03 11.98 -8.23
N GLY A 5 28.04 12.42 -9.49
CA GLY A 5 26.94 12.26 -10.42
C GLY A 5 26.63 10.77 -10.65
N TRP A 6 25.40 10.43 -10.60
CA TRP A 6 24.86 9.14 -11.05
C TRP A 6 25.11 8.97 -12.55
N PRO A 7 25.47 7.77 -13.03
CA PRO A 7 25.64 7.56 -14.46
C PRO A 7 24.31 7.78 -15.19
N ALA A 8 24.38 8.55 -16.28
CA ALA A 8 23.25 8.96 -17.14
C ALA A 8 22.38 7.80 -17.71
N VAL A 9 22.76 6.56 -17.49
CA VAL A 9 22.07 5.37 -17.98
C VAL A 9 20.73 5.14 -17.32
N CYS A 10 20.53 5.62 -16.06
CA CYS A 10 19.25 5.50 -15.36
C CYS A 10 18.20 6.48 -15.87
N PHE A 11 18.60 7.63 -16.42
CA PHE A 11 17.67 8.65 -16.91
C PHE A 11 17.05 8.32 -18.27
N SER A 12 17.74 7.54 -19.09
CA SER A 12 17.27 7.17 -20.43
C SER A 12 16.16 6.11 -20.40
N TRP A 13 16.13 5.28 -19.37
CA TRP A 13 15.13 4.19 -19.28
C TRP A 13 13.76 4.66 -18.78
N CYS A 14 13.74 5.72 -17.97
CA CYS A 14 12.47 6.28 -17.44
C CYS A 14 11.71 7.16 -18.43
N ASN A 15 12.31 7.57 -19.55
CA ASN A 15 11.70 8.60 -20.42
C ASN A 15 11.03 8.06 -21.68
N ASP A 16 11.08 6.75 -21.96
CA ASP A 16 10.65 6.24 -23.28
C ASP A 16 9.42 5.31 -23.27
N LYS A 17 8.60 5.35 -22.22
CA LYS A 17 7.30 4.66 -22.29
C LYS A 17 6.16 5.58 -21.88
N LYS A 18 5.58 6.29 -22.84
CA LYS A 18 4.19 6.77 -22.83
C LYS A 18 3.30 5.53 -22.67
N HIS A 19 2.99 5.14 -21.44
CA HIS A 19 2.01 4.09 -21.19
C HIS A 19 0.62 4.70 -21.27
N GLY A 20 -0.10 4.39 -22.34
CA GLY A 20 -1.54 4.48 -22.41
C GLY A 20 -2.21 3.56 -21.39
N PRO A 21 -3.56 3.55 -21.26
CA PRO A 21 -4.29 2.90 -20.19
C PRO A 21 -3.85 1.44 -20.06
N HIS A 22 -3.52 1.04 -18.85
CA HIS A 22 -3.05 -0.26 -18.42
C HIS A 22 -3.93 -1.40 -18.98
N LEU A 23 -3.49 -2.00 -20.09
CA LEU A 23 -3.93 -3.34 -20.46
C LEU A 23 -3.26 -4.29 -19.47
N ALA A 24 -4.02 -4.70 -18.46
CA ALA A 24 -3.62 -5.67 -17.45
C ALA A 24 -3.05 -6.91 -18.13
N ARG A 25 -1.73 -7.09 -18.10
CA ARG A 25 -1.10 -8.39 -18.30
C ARG A 25 -1.24 -9.12 -16.97
N PRO A 26 -2.00 -10.23 -16.88
CA PRO A 26 -2.37 -10.84 -15.62
C PRO A 26 -1.20 -11.44 -14.80
N ASP A 27 0.03 -11.44 -15.35
CA ASP A 27 1.17 -12.16 -14.75
C ASP A 27 2.40 -11.30 -14.44
N VAL A 28 2.40 -10.00 -14.74
CA VAL A 28 3.56 -9.13 -14.50
C VAL A 28 3.28 -8.21 -13.31
N ILE A 29 4.00 -8.44 -12.20
CA ILE A 29 3.94 -7.58 -11.01
C ILE A 29 4.95 -6.44 -11.21
N ASN A 30 4.46 -5.20 -11.18
CA ASN A 30 5.29 -4.00 -11.22
C ASN A 30 5.76 -3.63 -9.81
N ILE A 31 7.06 -3.54 -9.62
CA ILE A 31 7.67 -3.30 -8.32
C ILE A 31 8.33 -1.93 -8.30
N LEU A 32 8.02 -1.14 -7.28
CA LEU A 32 8.79 0.03 -6.92
C LEU A 32 9.79 -0.36 -5.83
N ALA A 33 11.09 -0.16 -6.08
CA ALA A 33 12.13 -0.58 -5.16
C ALA A 33 12.81 0.60 -4.47
N ILE A 34 12.92 0.52 -3.14
CA ILE A 34 13.80 1.36 -2.33
C ILE A 34 14.98 0.49 -1.92
N ALA A 35 16.15 0.76 -2.49
CA ALA A 35 17.36 0.05 -2.18
C ALA A 35 18.55 1.02 -2.27
N PRO A 36 19.60 0.84 -1.44
CA PRO A 36 20.81 1.63 -1.54
C PRO A 36 21.49 1.42 -2.89
N ALA A 37 22.35 2.38 -3.26
CA ALA A 37 23.14 2.26 -4.50
C ALA A 37 24.23 1.18 -4.35
N PRO A 38 24.65 0.51 -5.45
CA PRO A 38 25.85 -0.32 -5.42
C PRO A 38 27.08 0.50 -4.97
N PRO A 39 28.07 -0.09 -4.22
CA PRO A 39 28.22 -1.52 -3.95
C PRO A 39 27.43 -2.05 -2.74
N ASP A 40 26.74 -1.21 -1.98
CA ASP A 40 26.09 -1.59 -0.72
C ASP A 40 24.72 -2.26 -0.94
N ALA A 41 24.22 -2.21 -2.18
CA ALA A 41 22.99 -2.90 -2.53
C ALA A 41 23.26 -4.39 -2.77
N PRO A 42 22.51 -5.26 -2.13
CA PRO A 42 22.44 -6.65 -2.55
C PRO A 42 21.96 -6.75 -4.01
N THR A 43 22.10 -7.91 -4.59
CA THR A 43 21.64 -8.22 -5.96
C THR A 43 20.10 -8.20 -6.10
N LEU A 44 19.39 -7.62 -5.16
CA LEU A 44 17.93 -7.65 -5.05
C LEU A 44 17.21 -7.30 -6.36
N VAL A 45 17.61 -6.23 -7.02
CA VAL A 45 16.98 -5.82 -8.29
C VAL A 45 17.23 -6.86 -9.38
N ALA A 46 18.48 -7.35 -9.50
CA ALA A 46 18.81 -8.40 -10.46
C ALA A 46 18.09 -9.72 -10.15
N ASP A 47 17.97 -10.06 -8.88
CA ASP A 47 17.22 -11.25 -8.43
C ASP A 47 15.72 -11.13 -8.70
N LEU A 48 15.13 -9.95 -8.53
CA LEU A 48 13.74 -9.69 -8.89
C LEU A 48 13.53 -9.86 -10.41
N GLU A 49 14.36 -9.23 -11.22
CA GLU A 49 14.30 -9.32 -12.67
C GLU A 49 14.50 -10.75 -13.19
N SER A 50 15.43 -11.51 -12.59
CA SER A 50 15.67 -12.92 -12.93
C SER A 50 14.50 -13.83 -12.58
N ASN A 51 13.66 -13.44 -11.62
CA ASN A 51 12.40 -14.10 -11.26
C ASN A 51 11.18 -13.62 -12.08
N GLY A 52 11.41 -12.84 -13.15
CA GLY A 52 10.36 -12.36 -14.04
C GLY A 52 9.49 -11.26 -13.42
N LEU A 53 10.02 -10.52 -12.45
CA LEU A 53 9.37 -9.39 -11.79
C LEU A 53 9.90 -8.08 -12.41
N LEU A 54 9.03 -7.14 -12.66
CA LEU A 54 9.42 -5.88 -13.31
C LEU A 54 9.66 -4.79 -12.26
N VAL A 55 10.90 -4.33 -12.14
CA VAL A 55 11.21 -3.16 -11.31
C VAL A 55 10.98 -1.90 -12.15
N CYS A 56 9.84 -1.26 -11.94
CA CYS A 56 9.45 -0.07 -12.70
C CYS A 56 10.17 1.21 -12.27
N CYS A 57 10.59 1.29 -11.00
CA CYS A 57 11.31 2.44 -10.48
C CYS A 57 12.17 2.05 -9.28
N ARG A 58 13.34 2.71 -9.15
CA ARG A 58 14.15 2.72 -7.93
C ARG A 58 14.12 4.11 -7.35
N THR A 59 13.83 4.22 -6.04
CA THR A 59 13.66 5.52 -5.38
C THR A 59 14.23 5.51 -3.95
N GLN A 60 14.10 6.63 -3.27
CA GLN A 60 14.41 6.81 -1.86
C GLN A 60 13.11 7.07 -1.07
N CYS A 61 13.12 6.84 0.23
CA CYS A 61 11.95 7.02 1.10
C CYS A 61 11.28 8.39 0.92
N ALA A 62 12.04 9.47 0.84
CA ALA A 62 11.54 10.83 0.65
C ALA A 62 10.70 11.04 -0.63
N ASN A 63 10.85 10.17 -1.63
CA ASN A 63 10.14 10.26 -2.90
C ASN A 63 9.09 9.15 -3.08
N LEU A 64 8.90 8.30 -2.08
CA LEU A 64 8.09 7.09 -2.18
C LEU A 64 6.69 7.36 -2.71
N VAL A 65 5.95 8.25 -2.08
CA VAL A 65 4.55 8.57 -2.47
C VAL A 65 4.48 9.14 -3.89
N ARG A 66 5.37 10.06 -4.23
CA ARG A 66 5.41 10.68 -5.56
C ARG A 66 5.65 9.65 -6.66
N GLU A 67 6.63 8.79 -6.48
CA GLU A 67 6.96 7.77 -7.49
C GLU A 67 5.92 6.65 -7.51
N ALA A 68 5.31 6.32 -6.38
CA ALA A 68 4.20 5.37 -6.33
C ALA A 68 2.98 5.88 -7.12
N VAL A 69 2.59 7.14 -6.93
CA VAL A 69 1.49 7.76 -7.72
C VAL A 69 1.84 7.81 -9.21
N ARG A 70 3.11 8.07 -9.55
CA ARG A 70 3.56 8.17 -10.95
C ARG A 70 3.57 6.83 -11.67
N HIS A 71 4.01 5.77 -10.99
CA HIS A 71 4.25 4.46 -11.60
C HIS A 71 3.14 3.45 -11.32
N ALA A 72 2.22 3.73 -10.38
CA ALA A 72 1.15 2.84 -9.96
C ALA A 72 1.64 1.38 -9.76
N PRO A 73 2.63 1.13 -8.87
CA PRO A 73 3.19 -0.20 -8.68
C PRO A 73 2.18 -1.13 -8.00
N ASP A 74 2.34 -2.43 -8.23
CA ASP A 74 1.58 -3.48 -7.56
C ASP A 74 2.15 -3.83 -6.18
N LEU A 75 3.41 -3.46 -5.92
CA LEU A 75 4.15 -3.73 -4.69
C LEU A 75 5.29 -2.73 -4.53
N VAL A 76 5.52 -2.30 -3.29
CA VAL A 76 6.74 -1.59 -2.87
C VAL A 76 7.66 -2.58 -2.15
N ILE A 77 8.91 -2.65 -2.55
CA ILE A 77 9.96 -3.40 -1.86
C ILE A 77 10.98 -2.43 -1.30
N VAL A 78 11.28 -2.58 -0.02
CA VAL A 78 12.28 -1.78 0.68
C VAL A 78 13.39 -2.69 1.17
N TRP A 79 14.63 -2.33 0.87
CA TRP A 79 15.82 -2.89 1.49
C TRP A 79 16.39 -1.85 2.45
N GLU A 80 16.15 -2.03 3.73
CA GLU A 80 16.64 -1.13 4.79
C GLU A 80 17.12 -1.95 5.99
N PRO A 81 18.44 -2.08 6.20
CA PRO A 81 18.98 -2.85 7.32
C PRO A 81 18.51 -2.37 8.69
N HIS A 82 18.34 -1.06 8.85
CA HIS A 82 17.95 -0.42 10.10
C HIS A 82 16.83 0.58 9.87
N PRO A 83 15.58 0.10 9.70
CA PRO A 83 14.43 0.97 9.44
C PRO A 83 14.22 1.99 10.54
N GLY A 84 14.10 3.25 10.15
CA GLY A 84 13.83 4.38 11.05
C GLY A 84 12.45 4.99 10.83
N GLU A 85 12.14 6.02 11.61
CA GLU A 85 10.86 6.72 11.56
C GLU A 85 10.55 7.31 10.18
N ASP A 86 11.59 7.76 9.44
CA ASP A 86 11.43 8.30 8.07
C ASP A 86 10.78 7.28 7.12
N LEU A 87 11.14 6.00 7.24
CA LEU A 87 10.50 4.94 6.45
C LEU A 87 9.06 4.72 6.89
N PHE A 88 8.81 4.65 8.20
CA PHE A 88 7.47 4.40 8.73
C PHE A 88 6.52 5.55 8.38
N GLU A 89 6.97 6.79 8.44
CA GLU A 89 6.19 7.95 8.03
C GLU A 89 5.89 7.92 6.52
N ALA A 90 6.88 7.62 5.70
CA ALA A 90 6.69 7.50 4.25
C ALA A 90 5.68 6.40 3.89
N VAL A 91 5.70 5.26 4.60
CA VAL A 91 4.72 4.17 4.40
C VAL A 91 3.33 4.58 4.87
N ARG A 92 3.18 5.26 6.02
CA ARG A 92 1.88 5.78 6.47
C ARG A 92 1.27 6.75 5.45
N LEU A 93 2.09 7.64 4.89
CA LEU A 93 1.66 8.57 3.84
C LEU A 93 1.27 7.84 2.54
N LEU A 94 1.99 6.78 2.20
CA LEU A 94 1.66 5.93 1.06
C LEU A 94 0.31 5.24 1.27
N GLU A 95 0.10 4.59 2.42
CA GLU A 95 -1.17 3.89 2.74
C GLU A 95 -2.37 4.85 2.70
N ALA A 96 -2.18 6.09 3.19
CA ALA A 96 -3.22 7.11 3.15
C ALA A 96 -3.53 7.64 1.75
N SER A 97 -2.54 7.67 0.85
CA SER A 97 -2.66 8.25 -0.50
C SER A 97 -3.03 7.19 -1.54
N MET A 98 -2.37 6.07 -1.49
CA MET A 98 -2.52 4.95 -2.41
C MET A 98 -2.14 3.65 -1.69
N PRO A 99 -3.12 2.85 -1.22
CA PRO A 99 -2.84 1.62 -0.50
C PRO A 99 -2.21 0.58 -1.44
N VAL A 100 -0.91 0.39 -1.30
CA VAL A 100 -0.08 -0.56 -2.04
C VAL A 100 0.67 -1.43 -1.04
N PRO A 101 0.75 -2.75 -1.23
CA PRO A 101 1.49 -3.62 -0.32
C PRO A 101 2.95 -3.21 -0.22
N VAL A 102 3.50 -3.26 1.00
CA VAL A 102 4.89 -2.93 1.31
C VAL A 102 5.58 -4.13 1.93
N LEU A 103 6.70 -4.56 1.32
CA LEU A 103 7.55 -5.64 1.79
C LEU A 103 8.93 -5.07 2.15
N VAL A 104 9.35 -5.26 3.39
CA VAL A 104 10.64 -4.77 3.89
C VAL A 104 11.60 -5.93 4.13
N PHE A 105 12.81 -5.83 3.57
CA PHE A 105 13.96 -6.67 3.90
C PHE A 105 14.86 -5.89 4.84
N THR A 106 15.18 -6.47 6.00
CA THR A 106 15.91 -5.78 7.06
C THR A 106 16.84 -6.70 7.83
N SER A 107 17.73 -6.14 8.63
CA SER A 107 18.52 -6.86 9.64
C SER A 107 17.97 -6.65 11.05
N ASP A 108 16.93 -5.83 11.20
CA ASP A 108 16.33 -5.53 12.50
C ASP A 108 15.41 -6.65 12.97
N VAL A 109 15.74 -7.26 14.10
CA VAL A 109 15.00 -8.38 14.75
C VAL A 109 14.15 -7.92 15.95
N ARG A 110 14.17 -6.62 16.29
CA ARG A 110 13.49 -6.11 17.48
C ARG A 110 11.97 -6.16 17.31
N ALA A 111 11.28 -6.68 18.31
CA ALA A 111 9.83 -6.77 18.32
C ALA A 111 9.17 -5.38 18.25
N GLU A 112 9.71 -4.39 18.97
CA GLU A 112 9.21 -3.01 18.98
C GLU A 112 9.21 -2.37 17.57
N THR A 113 10.30 -2.59 16.83
CA THR A 113 10.40 -2.08 15.44
C THR A 113 9.40 -2.77 14.54
N MET A 114 9.19 -4.08 14.73
CA MET A 114 8.21 -4.87 13.97
C MET A 114 6.77 -4.42 14.26
N GLU A 115 6.44 -4.14 15.53
CA GLU A 115 5.12 -3.60 15.91
C GLU A 115 4.88 -2.22 15.29
N THR A 116 5.90 -1.35 15.32
CA THR A 116 5.85 -0.04 14.67
C THR A 116 5.66 -0.17 13.16
N ALA A 117 6.35 -1.11 12.52
CA ALA A 117 6.21 -1.41 11.10
C ALA A 117 4.79 -1.87 10.73
N LEU A 118 4.21 -2.77 11.53
CA LEU A 118 2.82 -3.21 11.36
C LEU A 118 1.83 -2.06 11.51
N ALA A 119 2.03 -1.20 12.51
CA ALA A 119 1.19 -0.02 12.72
C ALA A 119 1.33 1.02 11.60
N ALA A 120 2.48 1.07 10.92
CA ALA A 120 2.71 1.92 9.76
C ALA A 120 2.05 1.38 8.47
N GLY A 121 1.63 0.12 8.44
CA GLY A 121 0.99 -0.51 7.27
C GLY A 121 1.94 -1.36 6.42
N ILE A 122 3.08 -1.81 6.98
CA ILE A 122 3.98 -2.74 6.29
C ILE A 122 3.36 -4.15 6.30
N ASP A 123 3.21 -4.75 5.12
CA ASP A 123 2.55 -6.05 4.94
C ASP A 123 3.50 -7.24 5.11
N GLY A 124 4.79 -7.04 4.86
CA GLY A 124 5.80 -8.09 4.97
C GLY A 124 7.09 -7.58 5.60
N TRP A 125 7.62 -8.35 6.57
CA TRP A 125 8.87 -8.05 7.26
C TRP A 125 9.76 -9.28 7.19
N VAL A 126 10.88 -9.17 6.47
CA VAL A 126 11.79 -10.27 6.21
C VAL A 126 13.16 -9.96 6.81
N VAL A 127 13.55 -10.77 7.76
CA VAL A 127 14.80 -10.56 8.51
C VAL A 127 15.92 -11.44 7.96
N ASN A 128 17.13 -10.91 7.94
CA ASN A 128 18.37 -11.62 7.57
C ASN A 128 18.41 -12.13 6.12
N GLY A 129 17.86 -11.33 5.20
CA GLY A 129 17.98 -11.59 3.77
C GLY A 129 16.90 -12.52 3.21
N TYR A 130 17.11 -12.97 1.99
CA TYR A 130 16.19 -13.81 1.23
C TYR A 130 16.97 -14.81 0.38
N ALA A 131 16.31 -15.90 -0.02
CA ALA A 131 16.81 -16.77 -1.10
C ALA A 131 16.14 -16.35 -2.41
N ALA A 132 16.93 -16.11 -3.47
CA ALA A 132 16.43 -15.62 -4.75
C ALA A 132 15.23 -16.44 -5.29
N GLY A 133 15.31 -17.77 -5.22
CA GLY A 133 14.22 -18.65 -5.66
C GLY A 133 12.92 -18.58 -4.81
N ARG A 134 12.94 -17.91 -3.66
CA ARG A 134 11.77 -17.71 -2.79
C ARG A 134 11.12 -16.33 -2.94
N LEU A 135 11.72 -15.43 -3.68
CA LEU A 135 11.20 -14.06 -3.85
C LEU A 135 9.80 -14.07 -4.48
N ARG A 136 9.60 -14.80 -5.56
CA ARG A 136 8.30 -14.83 -6.25
C ARG A 136 7.16 -15.34 -5.37
N PRO A 137 7.25 -16.50 -4.68
CA PRO A 137 6.22 -16.94 -3.74
C PRO A 137 5.97 -15.95 -2.61
N LEU A 138 7.03 -15.37 -2.04
CA LEU A 138 6.91 -14.37 -0.98
C LEU A 138 6.13 -13.13 -1.43
N ILE A 139 6.47 -12.61 -2.59
CA ILE A 139 5.80 -11.44 -3.18
C ILE A 139 4.33 -11.76 -3.47
N GLN A 140 4.05 -12.90 -4.11
CA GLN A 140 2.67 -13.31 -4.38
C GLN A 140 1.84 -13.44 -3.11
N PHE A 141 2.42 -14.01 -2.06
CA PHE A 141 1.76 -14.12 -0.76
C PHE A 141 1.49 -12.74 -0.14
N THR A 142 2.47 -11.82 -0.15
CA THR A 142 2.33 -10.46 0.38
C THR A 142 1.22 -9.70 -0.34
N VAL A 143 1.19 -9.74 -1.67
CA VAL A 143 0.16 -9.09 -2.48
C VAL A 143 -1.23 -9.69 -2.20
N ALA A 144 -1.34 -11.03 -2.13
CA ALA A 144 -2.60 -11.70 -1.85
C ALA A 144 -3.14 -11.36 -0.46
N ARG A 145 -2.25 -11.38 0.57
CA ARG A 145 -2.59 -11.00 1.95
C ARG A 145 -3.08 -9.57 2.04
N HIS A 146 -2.37 -8.63 1.42
CA HIS A 146 -2.78 -7.21 1.39
C HIS A 146 -4.18 -7.04 0.79
N ARG A 147 -4.45 -7.68 -0.36
CA ARG A 147 -5.78 -7.64 -1.01
C ARG A 147 -6.88 -8.17 -0.08
N GLN A 148 -6.64 -9.29 0.60
CA GLN A 148 -7.59 -9.87 1.53
C GLN A 148 -7.85 -8.95 2.74
N MET A 149 -6.80 -8.39 3.33
CA MET A 149 -6.93 -7.46 4.46
C MET A 149 -7.66 -6.18 4.07
N ARG A 150 -7.40 -5.66 2.88
CA ARG A 150 -8.09 -4.50 2.34
C ARG A 150 -9.57 -4.78 2.14
N GLN A 151 -9.93 -5.90 1.52
CA GLN A 151 -11.33 -6.30 1.35
C GLN A 151 -12.05 -6.38 2.70
N MET A 152 -11.44 -7.00 3.71
CA MET A 152 -12.02 -7.06 5.06
C MET A 152 -12.23 -5.68 5.68
N ARG A 153 -11.29 -4.73 5.49
CA ARG A 153 -11.43 -3.35 5.98
C ARG A 153 -12.56 -2.62 5.27
N GLU A 154 -12.71 -2.79 3.97
CA GLU A 154 -13.80 -2.20 3.16
C GLU A 154 -15.16 -2.74 3.62
N GLU A 155 -15.30 -4.07 3.79
CA GLU A 155 -16.54 -4.71 4.30
C GLU A 155 -16.92 -4.22 5.71
N LEU A 156 -15.93 -4.11 6.61
CA LEU A 156 -16.14 -3.54 7.95
C LEU A 156 -16.56 -2.07 7.90
N GLY A 157 -15.98 -1.30 7.01
CA GLY A 157 -16.35 0.10 6.77
C GLY A 157 -17.80 0.23 6.31
N ASP A 158 -18.20 -0.61 5.36
CA ASP A 158 -19.57 -0.64 4.83
C ASP A 158 -20.59 -1.07 5.89
N LEU A 159 -20.25 -2.08 6.70
CA LEU A 159 -21.12 -2.50 7.81
C LEU A 159 -21.31 -1.39 8.85
N LYS A 160 -20.23 -0.71 9.24
CA LYS A 160 -20.30 0.43 10.16
C LYS A 160 -21.17 1.55 9.60
N ARG A 161 -20.97 1.91 8.32
CA ARG A 161 -21.78 2.94 7.65
C ARG A 161 -23.26 2.59 7.65
N ARG A 162 -23.64 1.37 7.24
CA ARG A 162 -25.03 0.90 7.25
C ARG A 162 -25.64 0.90 8.65
N PHE A 163 -24.84 0.56 9.67
CA PHE A 163 -25.29 0.59 11.06
C PHE A 163 -25.59 2.02 11.52
N GLU A 164 -24.71 2.97 11.24
CA GLU A 164 -24.92 4.38 11.60
C GLU A 164 -26.09 5.01 10.81
N GLU A 165 -26.23 4.69 9.52
CA GLU A 165 -27.38 5.11 8.72
C GLU A 165 -28.69 4.62 9.32
N ARG A 166 -28.78 3.33 9.70
CA ARG A 166 -29.96 2.76 10.34
C ARG A 166 -30.28 3.47 11.66
N LYS A 167 -29.27 3.71 12.49
CA LYS A 167 -29.41 4.43 13.76
C LYS A 167 -29.91 5.86 13.57
N LEU A 168 -29.45 6.55 12.53
CA LEU A 168 -29.94 7.88 12.16
C LEU A 168 -31.40 7.84 11.73
N VAL A 169 -31.82 6.88 10.90
CA VAL A 169 -33.19 6.69 10.46
C VAL A 169 -34.12 6.39 11.67
N ASP A 170 -33.68 5.50 12.56
CA ASP A 170 -34.50 5.15 13.77
C ASP A 170 -34.64 6.35 14.70
N ARG A 171 -33.60 7.15 14.85
CA ARG A 171 -33.66 8.41 15.61
C ARG A 171 -34.62 9.43 14.98
N ALA A 172 -34.54 9.59 13.65
CA ALA A 172 -35.43 10.49 12.92
C ALA A 172 -36.90 10.05 13.01
N LYS A 173 -37.17 8.74 12.90
CA LYS A 173 -38.51 8.18 13.15
C LYS A 173 -39.04 8.56 14.54
N GLY A 174 -38.22 8.33 15.58
CA GLY A 174 -38.58 8.67 16.95
C GLY A 174 -38.94 10.15 17.14
N ILE A 175 -38.20 11.06 16.54
CA ILE A 175 -38.49 12.49 16.55
C ILE A 175 -39.82 12.81 15.86
N LEU A 176 -40.06 12.24 14.66
CA LEU A 176 -41.31 12.44 13.94
C LEU A 176 -42.54 11.90 14.67
N MET A 177 -42.43 10.68 15.23
CA MET A 177 -43.48 10.08 16.02
C MET A 177 -43.85 10.98 17.20
N THR A 178 -42.88 11.54 17.91
CA THR A 178 -43.13 12.43 19.05
C THR A 178 -43.66 13.80 18.61
N ALA A 179 -43.08 14.42 17.59
CA ALA A 179 -43.43 15.78 17.16
C ALA A 179 -44.76 15.86 16.42
N ARG A 180 -45.12 14.81 15.67
CA ARG A 180 -46.36 14.80 14.86
C ARG A 180 -47.42 13.83 15.35
N GLN A 181 -47.15 13.10 16.43
CA GLN A 181 -48.06 12.08 17.01
C GLN A 181 -48.53 11.05 15.98
N VAL A 182 -47.61 10.62 15.11
CA VAL A 182 -47.86 9.64 14.06
C VAL A 182 -47.30 8.27 14.43
N SER A 183 -47.80 7.23 13.75
CA SER A 183 -47.29 5.87 13.91
C SER A 183 -45.89 5.70 13.28
N GLU A 184 -45.20 4.62 13.65
CA GLU A 184 -43.88 4.31 13.08
C GLU A 184 -43.94 4.16 11.56
N ASP A 185 -44.97 3.51 11.01
CA ASP A 185 -45.13 3.31 9.57
C ASP A 185 -45.36 4.64 8.84
N GLU A 186 -46.07 5.57 9.48
CA GLU A 186 -46.31 6.88 8.91
C GLU A 186 -45.08 7.78 8.99
N ALA A 187 -44.34 7.74 10.08
CA ALA A 187 -43.06 8.41 10.21
C ALA A 187 -42.04 7.90 9.15
N PHE A 188 -41.99 6.58 8.92
CA PHE A 188 -41.14 5.99 7.90
C PHE A 188 -41.54 6.42 6.48
N ARG A 189 -42.84 6.48 6.17
CA ARG A 189 -43.31 7.00 4.87
C ARG A 189 -42.94 8.46 4.66
N LEU A 190 -43.04 9.28 5.67
CA LEU A 190 -42.65 10.69 5.61
C LEU A 190 -41.14 10.86 5.35
N LEU A 191 -40.31 10.05 6.01
CA LEU A 191 -38.84 10.07 5.76
C LEU A 191 -38.44 9.63 4.35
N ARG A 192 -39.21 8.75 3.71
CA ARG A 192 -38.94 8.31 2.33
C ARG A 192 -39.40 9.29 1.27
N SER A 193 -40.29 10.21 1.60
CA SER A 193 -40.85 11.21 0.67
C SER A 193 -40.17 12.57 0.76
N ALA A 194 -39.22 12.75 1.70
CA ALA A 194 -38.41 13.96 1.90
C ALA A 194 -37.10 13.88 1.12
#